data_6f3b038d3ee36284f423abb6d206a834
#
_entry.id   6f3b038d3ee36284f423abb6d206a834
#
_cell.length_a   1.000
_cell.length_b   1.000
_cell.length_c   1.000
_cell.angle_alpha   90.00
_cell.angle_beta   90.00
_cell.angle_gamma   90.00
#
_symmetry.space_group_name_H-M   'P 1'
#
loop_
_entity.id
_entity.type
_entity.pdbx_description
1 polymer ?
#
loop_
_entity_poly.entity_id
_entity_poly.type
_entity_poly.pdbx_seq_one_letter_code
_entity_poly.pdbx_strand_id
1 'polypeptide(L)'
;MYEPVIKWSGSKRSQAEKILTFFPKEIDTYYEPFCGGASVLRRLLDSDIRVKHYICSDLNSGLIDLWNEVINNSLEVSSYYKKLWNELNADDDKQRKKEYFANVRDRYNKEHNPLDFMFIMRTTTNGMPRYNRNGEFNNSFHVTRNGIIPETFEKIIFEWSQLLKQNDVKFISCSYEDIKPTENDYMYLDPPYANTKGMYYGTIDYENFWDYLRQLPCRYALSFDGKSGDIDNTWNVPKDIYTTHEYLLSGNSSFKRTIGKSNDSIVYESLYVK
;
A
#
# COMPACT_ATOMS: atom_id res chain seq x y z
N MET A 1 16.11 -7.49 1.08
CA MET A 1 14.74 -6.97 1.31
C MET A 1 14.73 -5.53 0.81
N TYR A 2 13.84 -5.17 -0.10
CA TYR A 2 13.76 -3.82 -0.69
C TYR A 2 13.19 -2.79 0.30
N GLU A 3 13.53 -1.50 0.09
CA GLU A 3 12.96 -0.40 0.85
C GLU A 3 11.76 0.23 0.11
N PRO A 4 10.65 0.54 0.80
CA PRO A 4 9.46 1.09 0.16
C PRO A 4 9.63 2.58 -0.17
N VAL A 5 8.97 3.04 -1.25
CA VAL A 5 8.90 4.47 -1.61
C VAL A 5 8.22 5.28 -0.51
N ILE A 6 7.11 4.77 0.01
CA ILE A 6 6.36 5.37 1.11
C ILE A 6 6.13 4.35 2.23
N LYS A 7 5.85 4.82 3.42
CA LYS A 7 5.27 3.98 4.47
C LYS A 7 3.79 3.82 4.18
N TRP A 8 3.32 2.57 4.15
CA TRP A 8 1.91 2.28 3.93
C TRP A 8 1.42 1.28 4.96
N SER A 9 0.35 1.63 5.66
CA SER A 9 -0.30 0.73 6.63
C SER A 9 -0.86 -0.49 5.91
N GLY A 10 -0.72 -1.67 6.48
CA GLY A 10 -1.16 -2.92 5.84
C GLY A 10 -0.21 -3.47 4.77
N SER A 11 1.00 -2.92 4.62
CA SER A 11 1.98 -3.41 3.65
C SER A 11 2.27 -4.91 3.81
N LYS A 12 2.17 -5.67 2.73
CA LYS A 12 2.42 -7.12 2.66
C LYS A 12 3.89 -7.50 2.50
N ARG A 13 4.82 -6.57 2.77
CA ARG A 13 6.26 -6.74 2.54
C ARG A 13 6.84 -8.01 3.16
N SER A 14 6.40 -8.38 4.36
CA SER A 14 6.85 -9.59 5.06
C SER A 14 6.20 -10.87 4.55
N GLN A 15 5.07 -10.78 3.88
CA GLN A 15 4.29 -11.92 3.39
C GLN A 15 4.40 -12.13 1.88
N ALA A 16 4.85 -11.10 1.13
CA ALA A 16 4.80 -11.09 -0.33
C ALA A 16 5.47 -12.32 -0.96
N GLU A 17 6.60 -12.78 -0.41
CA GLU A 17 7.27 -13.99 -0.89
C GLU A 17 6.39 -15.23 -0.75
N LYS A 18 5.70 -15.38 0.37
CA LYS A 18 4.78 -16.50 0.59
C LYS A 18 3.53 -16.39 -0.26
N ILE A 19 2.98 -15.17 -0.44
CA ILE A 19 1.85 -14.90 -1.33
C ILE A 19 2.16 -15.36 -2.76
N LEU A 20 3.34 -15.04 -3.28
CA LEU A 20 3.75 -15.42 -4.64
C LEU A 20 3.85 -16.94 -4.85
N THR A 21 3.98 -17.75 -3.79
CA THR A 21 3.96 -19.22 -3.96
C THR A 21 2.62 -19.77 -4.44
N PHE A 22 1.55 -18.97 -4.36
CA PHE A 22 0.22 -19.33 -4.85
C PHE A 22 -0.07 -18.78 -6.24
N PHE A 23 0.85 -18.00 -6.82
CA PHE A 23 0.67 -17.44 -8.16
C PHE A 23 1.04 -18.49 -9.23
N PRO A 24 0.38 -18.44 -10.41
CA PRO A 24 0.80 -19.24 -11.56
C PRO A 24 2.17 -18.78 -12.06
N LYS A 25 2.89 -19.65 -12.76
CA LYS A 25 4.21 -19.36 -13.32
C LYS A 25 4.16 -18.45 -14.56
N GLU A 26 3.01 -18.37 -15.19
CA GLU A 26 2.75 -17.53 -16.38
C GLU A 26 1.45 -16.76 -16.18
N ILE A 27 1.50 -15.47 -16.47
CA ILE A 27 0.37 -14.53 -16.31
C ILE A 27 0.37 -13.63 -17.55
N ASP A 28 -0.78 -13.46 -18.18
CA ASP A 28 -0.91 -12.48 -19.26
C ASP A 28 -0.91 -11.06 -18.67
N THR A 29 -1.91 -10.71 -17.89
CA THR A 29 -1.93 -9.44 -17.16
C THR A 29 -2.05 -9.69 -15.67
N TYR A 30 -1.13 -9.10 -14.90
CA TYR A 30 -1.23 -9.02 -13.45
C TYR A 30 -1.97 -7.76 -13.05
N TYR A 31 -3.01 -7.91 -12.23
CA TYR A 31 -3.77 -6.81 -11.66
C TYR A 31 -3.58 -6.72 -10.14
N GLU A 32 -3.33 -5.52 -9.63
CA GLU A 32 -3.28 -5.21 -8.18
C GLU A 32 -4.19 -4.00 -7.88
N PRO A 33 -5.54 -4.19 -7.73
CA PRO A 33 -6.51 -3.10 -7.64
C PRO A 33 -6.55 -2.36 -6.30
N PHE A 34 -5.82 -2.77 -5.31
CA PHE A 34 -5.63 -2.10 -4.03
C PHE A 34 -4.13 -1.98 -3.77
N CYS A 35 -3.41 -1.34 -4.73
CA CYS A 35 -1.96 -1.48 -4.77
C CYS A 35 -1.22 -0.82 -3.60
N GLY A 36 -1.78 0.22 -2.98
CA GLY A 36 -1.18 0.88 -1.84
C GLY A 36 0.33 1.15 -2.02
N GLY A 37 1.15 0.59 -1.13
CA GLY A 37 2.61 0.67 -1.20
C GLY A 37 3.26 -0.32 -2.19
N ALA A 38 2.49 -1.00 -3.04
CA ALA A 38 2.92 -1.91 -4.11
C ALA A 38 3.90 -3.02 -3.64
N SER A 39 3.66 -3.58 -2.47
CA SER A 39 4.60 -4.52 -1.85
C SER A 39 4.62 -5.88 -2.55
N VAL A 40 3.47 -6.37 -3.03
CA VAL A 40 3.37 -7.64 -3.74
C VAL A 40 3.87 -7.48 -5.17
N LEU A 41 3.49 -6.41 -5.86
CA LEU A 41 4.08 -6.03 -7.15
C LEU A 41 5.61 -6.04 -7.07
N ARG A 42 6.19 -5.33 -6.09
CA ARG A 42 7.65 -5.23 -5.97
C ARG A 42 8.33 -6.59 -5.88
N ARG A 43 7.73 -7.51 -5.13
CA ARG A 43 8.27 -8.86 -4.99
C ARG A 43 8.05 -9.70 -6.26
N LEU A 44 6.91 -9.50 -6.94
CA LEU A 44 6.60 -10.16 -8.21
C LEU A 44 7.62 -9.78 -9.29
N LEU A 45 7.98 -8.50 -9.38
CA LEU A 45 8.98 -8.00 -10.33
C LEU A 45 10.40 -8.58 -10.10
N ASP A 46 10.71 -9.04 -8.89
CA ASP A 46 11.97 -9.72 -8.56
C ASP A 46 11.88 -11.24 -8.67
N SER A 47 10.73 -11.80 -9.05
CA SER A 47 10.48 -13.24 -9.07
C SER A 47 10.78 -13.88 -10.41
N ASP A 48 10.70 -15.23 -10.46
CA ASP A 48 10.79 -16.04 -11.68
C ASP A 48 9.44 -16.23 -12.40
N ILE A 49 8.38 -15.58 -11.93
CA ILE A 49 7.06 -15.61 -12.55
C ILE A 49 7.06 -14.73 -13.79
N ARG A 50 6.63 -15.30 -14.92
CA ARG A 50 6.56 -14.57 -16.20
C ARG A 50 5.25 -13.84 -16.31
N VAL A 51 5.29 -12.52 -16.39
CA VAL A 51 4.12 -11.66 -16.57
C VAL A 51 4.33 -10.78 -17.79
N LYS A 52 3.33 -10.69 -18.68
CA LYS A 52 3.43 -9.86 -19.89
C LYS A 52 3.07 -8.40 -19.62
N HIS A 53 2.05 -8.15 -18.79
CA HIS A 53 1.55 -6.81 -18.50
C HIS A 53 1.26 -6.64 -17.00
N TYR A 54 1.56 -5.46 -16.46
CA TYR A 54 1.31 -5.12 -15.06
C TYR A 54 0.41 -3.88 -14.98
N ILE A 55 -0.72 -4.02 -14.30
CA ILE A 55 -1.68 -2.94 -14.06
C ILE A 55 -2.00 -2.89 -12.57
N CYS A 56 -1.57 -1.81 -11.92
CA CYS A 56 -1.86 -1.55 -10.52
C CYS A 56 -2.83 -0.38 -10.41
N SER A 57 -3.78 -0.46 -9.50
CA SER A 57 -4.72 0.64 -9.29
C SER A 57 -5.06 0.85 -7.83
N ASP A 58 -5.58 2.02 -7.54
CA ASP A 58 -6.11 2.41 -6.23
C ASP A 58 -7.14 3.52 -6.42
N LEU A 59 -8.08 3.65 -5.49
CA LEU A 59 -9.02 4.77 -5.48
C LEU A 59 -8.36 6.09 -5.07
N ASN A 60 -7.24 6.03 -4.36
CA ASN A 60 -6.49 7.20 -3.93
C ASN A 60 -5.68 7.77 -5.09
N SER A 61 -6.24 8.79 -5.77
CA SER A 61 -5.59 9.42 -6.91
C SER A 61 -4.22 10.03 -6.57
N GLY A 62 -4.06 10.63 -5.38
CA GLY A 62 -2.77 11.18 -4.94
C GLY A 62 -1.68 10.12 -4.80
N LEU A 63 -2.06 8.89 -4.44
CA LEU A 63 -1.15 7.74 -4.43
C LEU A 63 -0.76 7.32 -5.86
N ILE A 64 -1.73 7.24 -6.75
CA ILE A 64 -1.49 6.86 -8.16
C ILE A 64 -0.65 7.92 -8.88
N ASP A 65 -0.94 9.19 -8.65
CA ASP A 65 -0.15 10.30 -9.18
C ASP A 65 1.30 10.22 -8.69
N LEU A 66 1.52 9.89 -7.41
CA LEU A 66 2.86 9.66 -6.88
C LEU A 66 3.58 8.50 -7.59
N TRP A 67 2.92 7.36 -7.82
CA TRP A 67 3.53 6.24 -8.53
C TRP A 67 3.91 6.62 -9.97
N ASN A 68 3.07 7.40 -10.65
CA ASN A 68 3.35 7.92 -11.98
C ASN A 68 4.53 8.92 -11.96
N GLU A 69 4.65 9.76 -10.93
CA GLU A 69 5.82 10.63 -10.73
C GLU A 69 7.11 9.82 -10.49
N VAL A 70 7.06 8.75 -9.70
CA VAL A 70 8.21 7.85 -9.50
C VAL A 70 8.66 7.23 -10.81
N ILE A 71 7.74 6.84 -11.68
CA ILE A 71 8.08 6.33 -13.01
C ILE A 71 8.68 7.44 -13.86
N ASN A 72 7.98 8.56 -14.04
CA ASN A 72 8.29 9.54 -15.07
C ASN A 72 9.36 10.55 -14.66
N ASN A 73 9.37 11.01 -13.41
CA ASN A 73 10.08 12.17 -12.92
C ASN A 73 10.92 11.87 -11.66
N SER A 74 11.60 10.71 -11.61
CA SER A 74 12.31 10.21 -10.42
C SER A 74 13.34 11.19 -9.82
N LEU A 75 14.01 12.00 -10.66
CA LEU A 75 14.93 13.04 -10.22
C LEU A 75 14.23 14.20 -9.51
N GLU A 76 13.04 14.58 -10.00
CA GLU A 76 12.24 15.63 -9.37
C GLU A 76 11.69 15.14 -8.02
N VAL A 77 11.17 13.89 -7.97
CA VAL A 77 10.71 13.25 -6.72
C VAL A 77 11.79 13.30 -5.64
N SER A 78 13.02 12.89 -5.97
CA SER A 78 14.13 12.89 -5.01
C SER A 78 14.58 14.28 -4.61
N SER A 79 14.67 15.21 -5.57
CA SER A 79 15.06 16.59 -5.33
C SER A 79 14.05 17.34 -4.44
N TYR A 80 12.75 17.14 -4.72
CA TYR A 80 11.67 17.73 -3.93
C TYR A 80 11.66 17.19 -2.50
N TYR A 81 11.80 15.86 -2.34
CA TYR A 81 11.93 15.25 -1.02
C TYR A 81 13.12 15.83 -0.25
N LYS A 82 14.29 15.94 -0.87
CA LYS A 82 15.50 16.51 -0.26
C LYS A 82 15.27 17.93 0.25
N LYS A 83 14.59 18.76 -0.55
CA LYS A 83 14.21 20.13 -0.15
C LYS A 83 13.36 20.10 1.12
N LEU A 84 12.24 19.39 1.12
CA LEU A 84 11.32 19.35 2.25
C LEU A 84 11.96 18.69 3.48
N TRP A 85 12.79 17.67 3.29
CA TRP A 85 13.50 17.01 4.39
C TRP A 85 14.52 17.96 5.06
N ASN A 86 15.27 18.73 4.29
CA ASN A 86 16.22 19.72 4.82
C ASN A 86 15.48 20.81 5.60
N GLU A 87 14.38 21.31 5.08
CA GLU A 87 13.56 22.31 5.76
C GLU A 87 12.96 21.76 7.06
N LEU A 88 12.42 20.52 7.06
CA LEU A 88 11.94 19.87 8.27
C LEU A 88 13.04 19.70 9.32
N ASN A 89 14.25 19.35 8.90
CA ASN A 89 15.36 18.99 9.77
C ASN A 89 16.40 20.12 9.93
N ALA A 90 16.03 21.37 9.64
CA ALA A 90 16.93 22.53 9.79
C ALA A 90 17.39 22.75 11.25
N ASP A 91 16.60 22.29 12.21
CA ASP A 91 16.91 22.26 13.65
C ASP A 91 16.15 21.10 14.35
N ASP A 92 16.31 20.99 15.68
CA ASP A 92 15.67 19.96 16.50
C ASP A 92 14.40 20.43 17.23
N ASP A 93 13.89 21.63 16.92
CA ASP A 93 12.66 22.14 17.51
C ASP A 93 11.45 21.32 17.05
N LYS A 94 10.90 20.54 17.98
CA LYS A 94 9.75 19.66 17.74
C LYS A 94 8.47 20.41 17.39
N GLN A 95 8.29 21.61 17.92
CA GLN A 95 7.09 22.39 17.65
C GLN A 95 7.16 22.95 16.22
N ARG A 96 8.29 23.50 15.81
CA ARG A 96 8.55 23.96 14.45
C ARG A 96 8.36 22.81 13.43
N LYS A 97 8.89 21.61 13.73
CA LYS A 97 8.70 20.43 12.86
C LYS A 97 7.24 20.05 12.69
N LYS A 98 6.43 20.12 13.75
CA LYS A 98 4.97 19.87 13.66
C LYS A 98 4.27 20.91 12.79
N GLU A 99 4.61 22.18 12.97
CA GLU A 99 4.04 23.29 12.18
C GLU A 99 4.44 23.17 10.71
N TYR A 100 5.71 22.85 10.43
CA TYR A 100 6.17 22.62 9.07
C TYR A 100 5.41 21.47 8.40
N PHE A 101 5.29 20.31 9.08
CA PHE A 101 4.50 19.20 8.58
C PHE A 101 3.03 19.59 8.32
N ALA A 102 2.42 20.33 9.24
CA ALA A 102 1.05 20.81 9.08
C ALA A 102 0.90 21.69 7.83
N ASN A 103 1.84 22.61 7.59
CA ASN A 103 1.85 23.48 6.41
C ASN A 103 1.95 22.66 5.10
N VAL A 104 2.82 21.63 5.04
CA VAL A 104 2.92 20.74 3.87
C VAL A 104 1.62 19.94 3.68
N ARG A 105 1.04 19.42 4.76
CA ARG A 105 -0.23 18.70 4.73
C ARG A 105 -1.37 19.59 4.24
N ASP A 106 -1.46 20.81 4.74
CA ASP A 106 -2.51 21.76 4.39
C ASP A 106 -2.35 22.24 2.93
N ARG A 107 -1.11 22.33 2.43
CA ARG A 107 -0.83 22.56 1.01
C ARG A 107 -1.28 21.37 0.16
N TYR A 108 -0.94 20.14 0.56
CA TYR A 108 -1.42 18.94 -0.12
C TYR A 108 -2.97 18.92 -0.21
N ASN A 109 -3.66 19.22 0.87
CA ASN A 109 -5.13 19.25 0.90
C ASN A 109 -5.75 20.30 -0.05
N LYS A 110 -4.99 21.33 -0.42
CA LYS A 110 -5.45 22.39 -1.37
C LYS A 110 -5.07 22.09 -2.80
N GLU A 111 -3.83 21.62 -3.01
CA GLU A 111 -3.21 21.57 -4.32
C GLU A 111 -3.12 20.13 -4.86
N HIS A 112 -3.30 19.11 -3.99
CA HIS A 112 -3.19 17.69 -4.31
C HIS A 112 -1.86 17.30 -4.98
N ASN A 113 -0.76 18.01 -4.64
CA ASN A 113 0.55 17.73 -5.20
C ASN A 113 1.06 16.35 -4.70
N PRO A 114 1.33 15.38 -5.61
CA PRO A 114 1.76 14.03 -5.23
C PRO A 114 3.10 13.99 -4.50
N LEU A 115 3.97 15.00 -4.70
CA LEU A 115 5.26 15.08 -4.01
C LEU A 115 5.10 15.52 -2.55
N ASP A 116 4.10 16.37 -2.25
CA ASP A 116 3.71 16.65 -0.87
C ASP A 116 3.13 15.41 -0.20
N PHE A 117 2.27 14.68 -0.92
CA PHE A 117 1.74 13.41 -0.43
C PHE A 117 2.84 12.42 -0.06
N MET A 118 3.85 12.25 -0.92
CA MET A 118 5.02 11.41 -0.66
C MET A 118 5.73 11.81 0.63
N PHE A 119 6.02 13.11 0.83
CA PHE A 119 6.67 13.61 2.03
C PHE A 119 5.84 13.36 3.29
N ILE A 120 4.53 13.65 3.24
CA ILE A 120 3.59 13.39 4.32
C ILE A 120 3.60 11.90 4.68
N MET A 121 3.49 11.00 3.70
CA MET A 121 3.47 9.56 3.95
C MET A 121 4.80 9.03 4.53
N ARG A 122 5.93 9.69 4.26
CA ARG A 122 7.23 9.35 4.86
C ARG A 122 7.38 9.82 6.31
N THR A 123 6.65 10.86 6.71
CA THR A 123 6.81 11.56 8.00
C THR A 123 5.63 11.45 8.94
N THR A 124 4.49 10.94 8.45
CA THR A 124 3.28 10.74 9.26
C THR A 124 3.38 9.55 10.22
N THR A 125 2.53 9.56 11.23
CA THR A 125 2.43 8.48 12.23
C THR A 125 1.94 7.19 11.57
N ASN A 126 2.71 6.11 11.72
CA ASN A 126 2.41 4.74 11.27
C ASN A 126 2.18 4.56 9.75
N GLY A 127 2.47 5.56 8.90
CA GLY A 127 2.24 5.45 7.46
C GLY A 127 0.77 5.22 7.09
N MET A 128 -0.13 5.84 7.84
CA MET A 128 -1.57 5.64 7.69
C MET A 128 -2.16 6.76 6.84
N PRO A 129 -2.78 6.46 5.67
CA PRO A 129 -3.41 7.46 4.81
C PRO A 129 -4.80 7.83 5.35
N ARG A 130 -4.84 8.54 6.48
CA ARG A 130 -6.09 8.90 7.14
C ARG A 130 -6.67 10.18 6.57
N TYR A 131 -7.97 10.13 6.23
CA TYR A 131 -8.75 11.25 5.74
C TYR A 131 -9.91 11.58 6.68
N ASN A 132 -10.30 12.85 6.73
CA ASN A 132 -11.50 13.29 7.42
C ASN A 132 -12.75 13.13 6.52
N ARG A 133 -13.93 13.49 7.05
CA ARG A 133 -15.21 13.38 6.30
C ARG A 133 -15.28 14.27 5.06
N ASN A 134 -14.42 15.28 4.98
CA ASN A 134 -14.34 16.20 3.83
C ASN A 134 -13.36 15.68 2.76
N GLY A 135 -12.74 14.51 2.96
CA GLY A 135 -11.74 13.98 2.05
C GLY A 135 -10.33 14.58 2.23
N GLU A 136 -10.09 15.36 3.29
CA GLU A 136 -8.79 15.96 3.56
C GLU A 136 -7.91 15.03 4.38
N PHE A 137 -6.64 14.94 4.02
CA PHE A 137 -5.64 14.20 4.80
C PHE A 137 -5.45 14.82 6.19
N ASN A 138 -5.63 14.04 7.25
CA ASN A 138 -5.66 14.56 8.62
C ASN A 138 -4.80 13.81 9.63
N ASN A 139 -3.89 12.95 9.17
CA ASN A 139 -2.97 12.29 10.09
C ASN A 139 -1.89 13.25 10.60
N SER A 140 -1.27 12.92 11.73
CA SER A 140 -0.31 13.78 12.43
C SER A 140 1.14 13.42 12.11
N PHE A 141 2.03 14.37 12.34
CA PHE A 141 3.47 14.20 12.28
C PHE A 141 3.96 13.18 13.32
N HIS A 142 4.91 12.34 12.92
CA HIS A 142 5.59 11.44 13.83
C HIS A 142 6.82 12.11 14.45
N VAL A 143 6.67 12.67 15.64
CA VAL A 143 7.65 13.53 16.31
C VAL A 143 9.08 12.96 16.49
N THR A 144 9.23 11.65 16.37
CA THR A 144 10.55 10.98 16.49
C THR A 144 11.05 10.34 15.19
N ARG A 145 10.31 10.51 14.08
CA ARG A 145 10.64 9.90 12.76
C ARG A 145 10.58 10.97 11.68
N ASN A 146 11.67 11.68 11.51
CA ASN A 146 11.77 12.83 10.59
C ASN A 146 11.98 12.43 9.11
N GLY A 147 11.52 11.24 8.70
CA GLY A 147 11.82 10.70 7.38
C GLY A 147 13.16 9.95 7.34
N ILE A 148 13.58 9.56 6.15
CA ILE A 148 14.92 8.97 5.91
C ILE A 148 15.82 10.01 5.25
N ILE A 149 17.13 9.82 5.36
CA ILE A 149 18.09 10.76 4.76
C ILE A 149 17.93 10.81 3.23
N PRO A 150 18.04 11.97 2.61
CA PRO A 150 17.77 12.18 1.19
C PRO A 150 18.55 11.28 0.25
N GLU A 151 19.81 11.00 0.53
CA GLU A 151 20.67 10.14 -0.28
C GLU A 151 20.20 8.69 -0.30
N THR A 152 19.61 8.21 0.80
CA THR A 152 18.97 6.87 0.85
C THR A 152 17.67 6.88 0.08
N PHE A 153 16.88 7.96 0.20
CA PHE A 153 15.62 8.09 -0.52
C PHE A 153 15.82 8.15 -2.04
N GLU A 154 16.80 8.90 -2.50
CA GLU A 154 17.18 9.00 -3.92
C GLU A 154 17.49 7.62 -4.52
N LYS A 155 18.29 6.80 -3.81
CA LYS A 155 18.57 5.42 -4.25
C LYS A 155 17.30 4.59 -4.37
N ILE A 156 16.41 4.67 -3.38
CA ILE A 156 15.13 3.94 -3.40
C ILE A 156 14.30 4.37 -4.62
N ILE A 157 14.12 5.67 -4.84
CA ILE A 157 13.35 6.19 -5.96
C ILE A 157 13.93 5.75 -7.29
N PHE A 158 15.25 5.80 -7.43
CA PHE A 158 15.93 5.38 -8.65
C PHE A 158 15.74 3.88 -8.94
N GLU A 159 15.95 3.02 -7.93
CA GLU A 159 15.75 1.57 -8.05
C GLU A 159 14.30 1.24 -8.46
N TRP A 160 13.31 1.86 -7.80
CA TRP A 160 11.91 1.65 -8.14
C TRP A 160 11.58 2.16 -9.55
N SER A 161 12.01 3.38 -9.89
CA SER A 161 11.76 3.96 -11.21
C SER A 161 12.31 3.07 -12.33
N GLN A 162 13.54 2.58 -12.19
CA GLN A 162 14.14 1.69 -13.18
C GLN A 162 13.34 0.39 -13.32
N LEU A 163 13.01 -0.25 -12.19
CA LEU A 163 12.31 -1.52 -12.20
C LEU A 163 10.91 -1.40 -12.81
N LEU A 164 10.17 -0.35 -12.45
CA LEU A 164 8.83 -0.09 -12.99
C LEU A 164 8.85 0.18 -14.49
N LYS A 165 9.83 0.97 -14.98
CA LYS A 165 10.01 1.26 -16.41
C LYS A 165 10.39 0.02 -17.22
N GLN A 166 11.33 -0.77 -16.71
CA GLN A 166 11.81 -1.99 -17.38
C GLN A 166 10.69 -3.01 -17.61
N ASN A 167 9.67 -3.01 -16.75
CA ASN A 167 8.55 -3.92 -16.81
C ASN A 167 7.25 -3.28 -17.35
N ASP A 168 7.31 -2.05 -17.88
CA ASP A 168 6.14 -1.30 -18.39
C ASP A 168 4.94 -1.33 -17.43
N VAL A 169 5.20 -1.14 -16.14
CA VAL A 169 4.15 -1.15 -15.11
C VAL A 169 3.27 0.09 -15.24
N LYS A 170 1.96 -0.10 -15.23
CA LYS A 170 0.98 0.98 -15.30
C LYS A 170 0.27 1.15 -13.96
N PHE A 171 0.14 2.42 -13.54
CA PHE A 171 -0.67 2.80 -12.39
C PHE A 171 -1.84 3.65 -12.85
N ILE A 172 -3.07 3.23 -12.50
CA ILE A 172 -4.31 3.90 -12.89
C ILE A 172 -5.21 4.15 -11.67
N SER A 173 -5.87 5.31 -11.62
CA SER A 173 -6.85 5.60 -10.58
C SER A 173 -8.21 5.10 -11.02
N CYS A 174 -8.65 3.97 -10.48
CA CYS A 174 -9.97 3.39 -10.76
C CYS A 174 -10.42 2.47 -9.62
N SER A 175 -11.73 2.14 -9.61
CA SER A 175 -12.27 1.10 -8.74
C SER A 175 -11.86 -0.29 -9.23
N TYR A 176 -11.80 -1.26 -8.29
CA TYR A 176 -11.66 -2.68 -8.65
C TYR A 176 -12.78 -3.16 -9.58
N GLU A 177 -13.98 -2.57 -9.49
CA GLU A 177 -15.15 -2.90 -10.31
C GLU A 177 -14.98 -2.53 -11.79
N ASP A 178 -14.08 -1.58 -12.08
CA ASP A 178 -13.78 -1.14 -13.45
C ASP A 178 -12.83 -2.10 -14.19
N ILE A 179 -12.14 -2.99 -13.44
CA ILE A 179 -11.19 -3.93 -14.00
C ILE A 179 -11.94 -5.14 -14.58
N LYS A 180 -11.65 -5.45 -15.84
CA LYS A 180 -12.28 -6.54 -16.61
C LYS A 180 -11.21 -7.52 -17.09
N PRO A 181 -10.74 -8.45 -16.22
CA PRO A 181 -9.69 -9.40 -16.57
C PRO A 181 -10.22 -10.49 -17.50
N THR A 182 -9.31 -11.19 -18.14
CA THR A 182 -9.56 -12.40 -18.93
C THR A 182 -9.13 -13.67 -18.17
N GLU A 183 -9.39 -14.85 -18.72
CA GLU A 183 -9.10 -16.15 -18.07
C GLU A 183 -7.60 -16.37 -17.77
N ASN A 184 -6.69 -15.79 -18.59
CA ASN A 184 -5.25 -15.96 -18.46
C ASN A 184 -4.58 -14.89 -17.57
N ASP A 185 -5.36 -13.97 -17.05
CA ASP A 185 -4.89 -12.93 -16.13
C ASP A 185 -4.83 -13.48 -14.69
N TYR A 186 -4.20 -12.71 -13.81
CA TYR A 186 -4.17 -12.99 -12.40
C TYR A 186 -4.36 -11.72 -11.59
N MET A 187 -5.15 -11.79 -10.53
CA MET A 187 -5.45 -10.64 -9.69
C MET A 187 -4.99 -10.87 -8.26
N TYR A 188 -4.27 -9.91 -7.69
CA TYR A 188 -4.03 -9.86 -6.25
C TYR A 188 -4.85 -8.76 -5.61
N LEU A 189 -5.63 -9.10 -4.59
CA LEU A 189 -6.57 -8.21 -3.93
C LEU A 189 -6.20 -8.06 -2.44
N ASP A 190 -6.05 -6.83 -1.99
CA ASP A 190 -5.78 -6.47 -0.59
C ASP A 190 -6.68 -5.31 -0.16
N PRO A 191 -8.01 -5.52 -0.14
CA PRO A 191 -8.97 -4.47 0.17
C PRO A 191 -8.82 -3.96 1.62
N PRO A 192 -9.32 -2.76 1.96
CA PRO A 192 -9.47 -2.34 3.35
C PRO A 192 -10.22 -3.40 4.15
N TYR A 193 -9.68 -3.82 5.29
CA TYR A 193 -10.29 -4.88 6.10
C TYR A 193 -11.53 -4.38 6.86
N ALA A 194 -12.49 -5.26 7.09
CA ALA A 194 -13.77 -4.93 7.71
C ALA A 194 -13.65 -4.24 9.07
N ASN A 195 -12.61 -4.60 9.84
CA ASN A 195 -12.34 -4.04 11.17
C ASN A 195 -11.54 -2.72 11.14
N THR A 196 -11.16 -2.21 9.94
CA THR A 196 -10.34 -1.00 9.77
C THR A 196 -11.15 0.21 9.29
N LYS A 197 -12.46 0.27 9.58
CA LYS A 197 -13.36 1.34 9.13
C LYS A 197 -12.81 2.74 9.40
N GLY A 198 -12.78 3.58 8.36
CA GLY A 198 -12.34 4.99 8.45
C GLY A 198 -10.82 5.20 8.40
N MET A 199 -10.02 4.17 8.15
CA MET A 199 -8.55 4.26 8.06
C MET A 199 -8.05 4.46 6.61
N TYR A 200 -8.88 4.18 5.61
CA TYR A 200 -8.52 4.25 4.19
C TYR A 200 -9.46 5.18 3.41
N TYR A 201 -9.05 5.53 2.21
CA TYR A 201 -9.85 6.30 1.28
C TYR A 201 -10.97 5.39 0.70
N GLY A 202 -12.22 5.79 0.91
CA GLY A 202 -13.39 5.01 0.47
C GLY A 202 -13.84 3.91 1.44
N THR A 203 -14.93 3.27 1.09
CA THR A 203 -15.53 2.14 1.80
C THR A 203 -15.85 1.04 0.79
N ILE A 204 -15.75 -0.23 1.22
CA ILE A 204 -16.15 -1.38 0.40
C ILE A 204 -17.50 -1.89 0.88
N ASP A 205 -18.41 -2.08 -0.05
CA ASP A 205 -19.59 -2.93 0.13
C ASP A 205 -19.16 -4.39 -0.13
N TYR A 206 -19.11 -5.18 0.94
CA TYR A 206 -18.58 -6.54 0.83
C TYR A 206 -19.50 -7.47 0.05
N GLU A 207 -20.82 -7.27 0.05
CA GLU A 207 -21.72 -8.11 -0.75
C GLU A 207 -21.46 -7.88 -2.24
N ASN A 208 -21.35 -6.62 -2.67
CA ASN A 208 -20.98 -6.28 -4.04
C ASN A 208 -19.56 -6.79 -4.39
N PHE A 209 -18.64 -6.75 -3.42
CA PHE A 209 -17.28 -7.26 -3.62
C PHE A 209 -17.27 -8.79 -3.80
N TRP A 210 -18.06 -9.54 -3.01
CA TRP A 210 -18.18 -10.98 -3.19
C TRP A 210 -18.82 -11.33 -4.55
N ASP A 211 -19.82 -10.57 -4.99
CA ASP A 211 -20.45 -10.77 -6.29
C ASP A 211 -19.49 -10.49 -7.44
N TYR A 212 -18.64 -9.46 -7.32
CA TYR A 212 -17.55 -9.21 -8.25
C TYR A 212 -16.58 -10.41 -8.33
N LEU A 213 -16.14 -10.95 -7.19
CA LEU A 213 -15.23 -12.11 -7.16
C LEU A 213 -15.84 -13.38 -7.77
N ARG A 214 -17.15 -13.60 -7.63
CA ARG A 214 -17.86 -14.72 -8.26
C ARG A 214 -17.81 -14.64 -9.78
N GLN A 215 -17.88 -13.43 -10.32
CA GLN A 215 -17.93 -13.15 -11.75
C GLN A 215 -16.55 -13.11 -12.42
N LEU A 216 -15.47 -13.10 -11.64
CA LEU A 216 -14.10 -13.06 -12.20
C LEU A 216 -13.81 -14.34 -13.01
N PRO A 217 -13.43 -14.19 -14.29
CA PRO A 217 -12.99 -15.32 -15.11
C PRO A 217 -11.60 -15.83 -14.76
N CYS A 218 -10.75 -14.93 -14.21
CA CYS A 218 -9.36 -15.23 -13.84
C CYS A 218 -9.24 -15.83 -12.44
N ARG A 219 -8.06 -16.40 -12.17
CA ARG A 219 -7.63 -16.77 -10.83
C ARG A 219 -7.16 -15.56 -10.04
N TYR A 220 -7.24 -15.65 -8.71
CA TYR A 220 -6.82 -14.57 -7.83
C TYR A 220 -6.32 -15.06 -6.47
N ALA A 221 -5.63 -14.18 -5.76
CA ALA A 221 -5.37 -14.28 -4.33
C ALA A 221 -5.92 -13.04 -3.62
N LEU A 222 -6.64 -13.27 -2.52
CA LEU A 222 -7.28 -12.24 -1.69
C LEU A 222 -6.69 -12.28 -0.29
N SER A 223 -6.02 -11.20 0.14
CA SER A 223 -5.64 -11.00 1.55
C SER A 223 -6.80 -10.39 2.32
N PHE A 224 -7.03 -10.86 3.55
CA PHE A 224 -8.12 -10.37 4.38
C PHE A 224 -7.84 -10.54 5.88
N ASP A 225 -8.78 -10.09 6.75
CA ASP A 225 -8.69 -10.24 8.20
C ASP A 225 -8.38 -11.70 8.61
N GLY A 226 -7.54 -11.86 9.64
CA GLY A 226 -7.15 -13.16 10.17
C GLY A 226 -7.14 -13.16 11.70
N LYS A 227 -6.07 -13.65 12.32
CA LYS A 227 -5.96 -13.85 13.78
C LYS A 227 -4.96 -12.89 14.41
N SER A 228 -5.23 -12.49 15.65
CA SER A 228 -4.31 -11.66 16.45
C SER A 228 -4.22 -12.20 17.88
N GLY A 229 -3.19 -12.98 18.16
CA GLY A 229 -3.09 -13.75 19.41
C GLY A 229 -4.28 -14.72 19.53
N ASP A 230 -4.99 -14.66 20.66
CA ASP A 230 -6.16 -15.49 20.95
C ASP A 230 -7.46 -14.99 20.29
N ILE A 231 -7.41 -13.84 19.61
CA ILE A 231 -8.59 -13.24 18.96
C ILE A 231 -8.65 -13.70 17.51
N ASP A 232 -9.72 -14.38 17.14
CA ASP A 232 -10.02 -14.71 15.76
C ASP A 232 -10.89 -13.60 15.16
N ASN A 233 -10.29 -12.81 14.25
CA ASN A 233 -10.95 -11.75 13.50
C ASN A 233 -11.25 -12.19 12.05
N THR A 234 -11.09 -13.48 11.76
CA THR A 234 -11.34 -14.03 10.42
C THR A 234 -12.77 -13.72 10.00
N TRP A 235 -12.90 -13.06 8.87
CA TRP A 235 -14.22 -12.72 8.32
C TRP A 235 -14.89 -13.95 7.71
N ASN A 236 -16.21 -13.98 7.74
CA ASN A 236 -16.95 -15.04 7.09
C ASN A 236 -17.00 -14.84 5.56
N VAL A 237 -15.89 -15.13 4.90
CA VAL A 237 -15.77 -15.08 3.44
C VAL A 237 -16.59 -16.22 2.82
N PRO A 238 -17.42 -15.97 1.79
CA PRO A 238 -18.22 -17.01 1.13
C PRO A 238 -17.34 -18.14 0.60
N LYS A 239 -17.72 -19.38 0.89
CA LYS A 239 -16.92 -20.57 0.52
C LYS A 239 -16.88 -20.86 -0.98
N ASP A 240 -17.79 -20.31 -1.73
CA ASP A 240 -17.91 -20.47 -3.19
C ASP A 240 -16.92 -19.62 -3.99
N ILE A 241 -16.26 -18.66 -3.35
CA ILE A 241 -15.32 -17.75 -4.03
C ILE A 241 -13.85 -18.16 -3.90
N TYR A 242 -13.49 -19.19 -3.16
CA TYR A 242 -12.12 -19.66 -3.03
C TYR A 242 -12.03 -21.18 -2.95
N THR A 243 -10.86 -21.73 -3.32
CA THR A 243 -10.52 -23.15 -3.20
C THR A 243 -9.57 -23.44 -2.05
N THR A 244 -8.74 -22.46 -1.68
CA THR A 244 -7.72 -22.61 -0.63
C THR A 244 -7.80 -21.43 0.32
N HIS A 245 -7.66 -21.68 1.63
CA HIS A 245 -7.51 -20.67 2.67
C HIS A 245 -6.30 -20.98 3.53
N GLU A 246 -5.40 -20.00 3.66
CA GLU A 246 -4.17 -20.10 4.45
C GLU A 246 -4.06 -18.92 5.41
N TYR A 247 -3.41 -19.16 6.56
CA TYR A 247 -3.02 -18.10 7.48
C TYR A 247 -1.54 -17.75 7.27
N LEU A 248 -1.27 -16.51 6.89
CA LEU A 248 0.08 -16.01 6.69
C LEU A 248 0.53 -15.18 7.90
N LEU A 249 1.73 -15.46 8.38
CA LEU A 249 2.34 -14.70 9.47
C LEU A 249 2.61 -13.26 9.01
N SER A 250 1.97 -12.28 9.62
CA SER A 250 2.17 -10.85 9.36
C SER A 250 3.25 -10.22 10.25
N GLY A 251 3.54 -10.82 11.41
CA GLY A 251 4.50 -10.34 12.39
C GLY A 251 3.83 -9.92 13.71
N ASN A 252 4.49 -9.06 14.49
CA ASN A 252 3.96 -8.58 15.75
C ASN A 252 3.08 -7.34 15.53
N SER A 253 1.93 -7.25 16.21
CA SER A 253 1.02 -6.12 16.13
C SER A 253 1.71 -4.79 16.47
N SER A 254 1.99 -3.95 15.49
CA SER A 254 2.55 -2.61 15.69
C SER A 254 1.56 -1.67 16.41
N PHE A 255 0.27 -1.91 16.29
CA PHE A 255 -0.79 -1.08 16.88
C PHE A 255 -0.84 -1.20 18.40
N LYS A 256 -0.60 -2.39 18.97
CA LYS A 256 -0.59 -2.61 20.43
C LYS A 256 0.61 -1.95 21.12
N ARG A 257 1.77 -1.83 20.43
CA ARG A 257 2.92 -1.07 20.95
C ARG A 257 2.61 0.41 21.15
N THR A 258 1.77 0.99 20.32
CA THR A 258 1.38 2.41 20.40
C THR A 258 0.44 2.68 21.58
N ILE A 259 -0.29 1.67 22.07
CA ILE A 259 -1.26 1.81 23.18
C ILE A 259 -0.66 1.34 24.53
N GLY A 260 0.64 0.97 24.56
CA GLY A 260 1.35 0.59 25.80
C GLY A 260 0.94 -0.77 26.40
N LYS A 261 0.29 -1.64 25.63
CA LYS A 261 -0.03 -3.01 26.04
C LYS A 261 1.07 -3.98 25.64
N SER A 262 1.72 -4.58 26.61
CA SER A 262 2.95 -5.39 26.51
C SER A 262 2.76 -6.84 26.03
N ASN A 263 1.66 -7.22 25.42
CA ASN A 263 1.52 -8.57 24.87
C ASN A 263 1.84 -8.55 23.37
N ASP A 264 2.99 -9.11 22.99
CA ASP A 264 3.39 -9.43 21.62
C ASP A 264 2.44 -10.51 21.06
N SER A 265 1.26 -10.08 20.60
CA SER A 265 0.37 -11.00 19.91
C SER A 265 0.85 -11.17 18.48
N ILE A 266 1.13 -12.41 18.13
CA ILE A 266 1.43 -12.82 16.75
C ILE A 266 0.18 -12.56 15.90
N VAL A 267 0.36 -11.88 14.78
CA VAL A 267 -0.71 -11.56 13.83
C VAL A 267 -0.59 -12.45 12.61
N TYR A 268 -1.69 -13.09 12.26
CA TYR A 268 -1.87 -13.82 11.01
C TYR A 268 -2.94 -13.12 10.18
N GLU A 269 -2.70 -12.99 8.90
CA GLU A 269 -3.70 -12.56 7.93
C GLU A 269 -4.17 -13.76 7.12
N SER A 270 -5.43 -13.74 6.69
CA SER A 270 -5.98 -14.76 5.80
C SER A 270 -5.56 -14.51 4.37
N LEU A 271 -5.22 -15.57 3.65
CA LEU A 271 -5.07 -15.58 2.20
C LEU A 271 -6.05 -16.59 1.61
N TYR A 272 -6.96 -16.10 0.78
CA TYR A 272 -7.91 -16.92 0.03
C TYR A 272 -7.47 -16.99 -1.42
N VAL A 273 -7.44 -18.19 -2.01
CA VAL A 273 -6.95 -18.40 -3.38
C VAL A 273 -8.02 -19.14 -4.20
N LYS A 274 -8.26 -18.70 -5.42
CA LYS A 274 -9.17 -19.31 -6.41
C LYS A 274 -8.38 -19.83 -7.61
#